data_e6461108bef63dc91979cffd7d1209ac
#
_entry.id   e6461108bef63dc91979cffd7d1209ac
#
_cell.length_a   1.000
_cell.length_b   1.000
_cell.length_c   1.000
_cell.angle_alpha   90.00
_cell.angle_beta   90.00
_cell.angle_gamma   90.00
#
_symmetry.space_group_name_H-M   'P 1'
#
loop_
_entity.id
_entity.type
_entity.pdbx_description
1 polymer ?
#
loop_
_entity_poly.entity_id
_entity_poly.type
_entity_poly.pdbx_seq_one_letter_code
_entity_poly.pdbx_strand_id
1 'polypeptide(L)'
;EREQAAKVAQCLRDDGWELASHSWGHLWMGVSGDPQNPYKISDERFYTDTDKWANEVETLIGPTDIYIYPNGNDIADWHPYTDENYRYQYLASKGFRYFCNVDASKPSWIQMGHDYLRMARRNLDGYRLYEDMIQEDPAKKRLSDLFDSSQIFDPSRPTPVTWSYGQTQNETPAEETTASQQ
;
A
#
# COMPACT_ATOMS: atom_id res chain seq x y z
N GLU A 1 20.06 9.24 -14.97
CA GLU A 1 18.79 8.86 -14.31
C GLU A 1 18.94 8.78 -12.78
N ARG A 2 19.94 8.03 -12.22
CA ARG A 2 20.15 7.90 -10.76
C ARG A 2 20.36 9.25 -10.06
N GLU A 3 21.19 10.13 -10.61
CA GLU A 3 21.40 11.47 -10.06
C GLU A 3 20.09 12.29 -10.03
N GLN A 4 19.26 12.14 -11.03
CA GLN A 4 17.95 12.81 -11.06
C GLN A 4 17.01 12.27 -10.01
N ALA A 5 17.00 10.95 -9.79
CA ALA A 5 16.20 10.31 -8.73
C ALA A 5 16.61 10.82 -7.34
N ALA A 6 17.91 10.96 -7.07
CA ALA A 6 18.40 11.51 -5.81
C ALA A 6 17.95 12.97 -5.59
N LYS A 7 17.97 13.80 -6.65
CA LYS A 7 17.48 15.19 -6.58
C LYS A 7 15.98 15.26 -6.29
N VAL A 8 15.19 14.38 -6.92
CA VAL A 8 13.74 14.29 -6.65
C VAL A 8 13.48 13.85 -5.20
N ALA A 9 14.21 12.85 -4.72
CA ALA A 9 14.10 12.41 -3.34
C ALA A 9 14.45 13.52 -2.34
N GLN A 10 15.50 14.29 -2.62
CA GLN A 10 15.84 15.43 -1.79
C GLN A 10 14.76 16.51 -1.80
N CYS A 11 14.20 16.84 -2.96
CA CYS A 11 13.11 17.80 -3.10
C CYS A 11 11.88 17.38 -2.26
N LEU A 12 11.51 16.10 -2.33
CA LEU A 12 10.41 15.58 -1.52
C LEU A 12 10.66 15.73 -0.02
N ARG A 13 11.89 15.46 0.45
CA ARG A 13 12.23 15.65 1.86
C ARG A 13 12.19 17.12 2.28
N ASP A 14 12.71 18.01 1.43
CA ASP A 14 12.70 19.44 1.70
C ASP A 14 11.28 20.00 1.80
N ASP A 15 10.34 19.37 1.09
CA ASP A 15 8.90 19.64 1.17
C ASP A 15 8.18 18.92 2.35
N GLY A 16 8.93 18.20 3.20
CA GLY A 16 8.39 17.55 4.40
C GLY A 16 7.83 16.14 4.21
N TRP A 17 8.10 15.49 3.05
CA TRP A 17 7.73 14.10 2.84
C TRP A 17 8.72 13.14 3.52
N GLU A 18 8.18 12.11 4.13
CA GLU A 18 8.96 10.95 4.57
C GLU A 18 8.98 9.90 3.47
N LEU A 19 10.16 9.32 3.22
CA LEU A 19 10.35 8.28 2.22
C LEU A 19 10.43 6.93 2.92
N ALA A 20 9.80 5.91 2.35
CA ALA A 20 9.70 4.60 2.94
C ALA A 20 10.13 3.49 1.96
N SER A 21 10.50 2.34 2.49
CA SER A 21 10.70 1.15 1.67
C SER A 21 9.35 0.51 1.31
N HIS A 22 9.22 0.08 0.06
CA HIS A 22 8.14 -0.78 -0.40
C HIS A 22 8.69 -2.03 -1.09
N SER A 23 9.80 -2.57 -0.57
CA SER A 23 10.67 -3.58 -1.16
C SER A 23 11.29 -3.15 -2.48
N TRP A 24 12.19 -3.97 -3.03
CA TRP A 24 12.77 -3.72 -4.36
C TRP A 24 11.89 -4.31 -5.46
N GLY A 25 11.46 -5.55 -5.31
CA GLY A 25 10.71 -6.31 -6.33
C GLY A 25 9.22 -6.42 -6.09
N HIS A 26 8.64 -5.67 -5.14
CA HIS A 26 7.22 -5.72 -4.80
C HIS A 26 6.74 -7.15 -4.52
N LEU A 27 7.53 -7.94 -3.77
CA LEU A 27 7.27 -9.33 -3.49
C LEU A 27 6.28 -9.51 -2.32
N TRP A 28 5.66 -10.68 -2.24
CA TRP A 28 4.88 -11.08 -1.08
C TRP A 28 5.82 -11.47 0.05
N MET A 29 5.95 -10.61 1.06
CA MET A 29 6.94 -10.74 2.12
C MET A 29 6.52 -11.69 3.24
N GLY A 30 5.23 -12.02 3.34
CA GLY A 30 4.68 -12.84 4.41
C GLY A 30 5.06 -14.31 4.32
N VAL A 31 5.01 -14.92 5.47
CA VAL A 31 5.13 -16.38 5.62
C VAL A 31 3.71 -16.97 5.60
N SER A 32 3.15 -17.20 4.44
CA SER A 32 1.88 -17.93 4.37
C SER A 32 2.06 -19.32 4.98
N GLY A 33 1.14 -19.70 5.89
CA GLY A 33 1.07 -21.06 6.40
C GLY A 33 0.68 -22.12 5.36
N ASP A 34 0.18 -21.68 4.20
CA ASP A 34 -0.17 -22.56 3.10
C ASP A 34 1.07 -22.90 2.25
N PRO A 35 1.55 -24.17 2.24
CA PRO A 35 2.68 -24.57 1.42
C PRO A 35 2.43 -24.46 -0.09
N GLN A 36 1.16 -24.41 -0.51
CA GLN A 36 0.73 -24.31 -1.90
C GLN A 36 0.55 -22.87 -2.37
N ASN A 37 0.76 -21.87 -1.50
CA ASN A 37 0.65 -20.48 -1.89
C ASN A 37 1.73 -20.14 -2.95
N PRO A 38 1.31 -19.84 -4.20
CA PRO A 38 2.25 -19.59 -5.30
C PRO A 38 3.07 -18.30 -5.12
N TYR A 39 2.63 -17.44 -4.21
CA TYR A 39 3.32 -16.17 -3.92
C TYR A 39 4.33 -16.28 -2.78
N LYS A 40 4.37 -17.44 -2.10
CA LYS A 40 5.35 -17.67 -1.03
C LYS A 40 6.77 -17.55 -1.55
N ILE A 41 7.55 -16.70 -0.92
CA ILE A 41 8.97 -16.55 -1.26
C ILE A 41 9.85 -17.24 -0.21
N SER A 42 11.02 -17.72 -0.64
CA SER A 42 12.04 -18.24 0.27
C SER A 42 12.67 -17.09 1.09
N ASP A 43 13.27 -17.43 2.22
CA ASP A 43 14.01 -16.47 3.03
C ASP A 43 15.19 -15.87 2.24
N GLU A 44 15.89 -16.68 1.44
CA GLU A 44 16.97 -16.21 0.57
C GLU A 44 16.49 -15.12 -0.40
N ARG A 45 15.31 -15.33 -1.01
CA ARG A 45 14.73 -14.35 -1.93
C ARG A 45 14.30 -13.09 -1.18
N PHE A 46 13.77 -13.22 0.02
CA PHE A 46 13.43 -12.11 0.90
C PHE A 46 14.68 -11.27 1.24
N TYR A 47 15.77 -11.92 1.66
CA TYR A 47 17.02 -11.23 2.00
C TYR A 47 17.63 -10.54 0.76
N THR A 48 17.63 -11.22 -0.36
CA THR A 48 18.15 -10.66 -1.62
C THR A 48 17.36 -9.43 -2.06
N ASP A 49 16.05 -9.44 -1.95
CA ASP A 49 15.19 -8.28 -2.28
C ASP A 49 15.47 -7.11 -1.35
N THR A 50 15.57 -7.37 -0.06
CA THR A 50 15.87 -6.35 0.95
C THR A 50 17.25 -5.73 0.74
N ASP A 51 18.27 -6.54 0.45
CA ASP A 51 19.62 -6.06 0.15
C ASP A 51 19.68 -5.26 -1.14
N LYS A 52 18.96 -5.66 -2.17
CA LYS A 52 18.86 -4.87 -3.40
C LYS A 52 18.24 -3.51 -3.15
N TRP A 53 17.15 -3.48 -2.36
CA TRP A 53 16.56 -2.21 -2.00
C TRP A 53 17.55 -1.30 -1.28
N ALA A 54 18.26 -1.80 -0.27
CA ALA A 54 19.26 -1.05 0.47
C ALA A 54 20.39 -0.53 -0.43
N ASN A 55 20.88 -1.36 -1.34
CA ASN A 55 22.01 -1.00 -2.21
C ASN A 55 21.61 -0.08 -3.38
N GLU A 56 20.42 -0.24 -3.92
CA GLU A 56 20.02 0.44 -5.15
C GLU A 56 19.05 1.60 -4.94
N VAL A 57 18.24 1.57 -3.89
CA VAL A 57 17.21 2.58 -3.59
C VAL A 57 17.62 3.46 -2.42
N GLU A 58 17.93 2.88 -1.26
CA GLU A 58 18.30 3.63 -0.06
C GLU A 58 19.49 4.56 -0.30
N THR A 59 20.47 4.12 -1.08
CA THR A 59 21.62 4.97 -1.49
C THR A 59 21.22 6.22 -2.27
N LEU A 60 20.04 6.25 -2.86
CA LEU A 60 19.51 7.42 -3.60
C LEU A 60 18.59 8.26 -2.71
N ILE A 61 17.76 7.61 -1.94
CA ILE A 61 16.74 8.29 -1.13
C ILE A 61 17.22 8.59 0.30
N GLY A 62 18.36 8.01 0.72
CA GLY A 62 18.88 8.04 2.09
C GLY A 62 18.12 7.09 3.03
N PRO A 63 18.59 6.98 4.30
CA PRO A 63 18.05 6.01 5.25
C PRO A 63 16.58 6.29 5.58
N THR A 64 15.84 5.22 5.81
CA THR A 64 14.48 5.26 6.35
C THR A 64 14.28 4.09 7.33
N ASP A 65 13.46 4.31 8.33
CA ASP A 65 13.04 3.30 9.30
C ASP A 65 11.63 2.77 9.05
N ILE A 66 11.00 3.19 7.93
CA ILE A 66 9.64 2.82 7.56
C ILE A 66 9.65 1.76 6.46
N TYR A 67 9.00 0.63 6.74
CA TYR A 67 8.77 -0.46 5.79
C TYR A 67 7.29 -0.64 5.50
N ILE A 68 6.90 -0.51 4.24
CA ILE A 68 5.53 -0.68 3.78
C ILE A 68 5.45 -2.02 3.05
N TYR A 69 4.68 -2.97 3.59
CA TYR A 69 4.57 -4.29 2.98
C TYR A 69 3.85 -4.24 1.63
N PRO A 70 4.47 -4.77 0.55
CA PRO A 70 3.78 -4.98 -0.70
C PRO A 70 2.53 -5.85 -0.51
N ASN A 71 1.45 -5.47 -1.16
CA ASN A 71 0.15 -6.15 -1.04
C ASN A 71 -0.40 -6.22 0.40
N GLY A 72 0.20 -5.54 1.35
CA GLY A 72 -0.12 -5.65 2.77
C GLY A 72 0.24 -6.99 3.40
N ASN A 73 1.08 -7.78 2.73
CA ASN A 73 1.44 -9.11 3.17
C ASN A 73 2.59 -9.06 4.17
N ASP A 74 2.25 -9.08 5.43
CA ASP A 74 3.15 -8.97 6.58
C ASP A 74 3.91 -10.28 6.84
N ILE A 75 5.11 -10.16 7.36
CA ILE A 75 6.04 -11.27 7.65
C ILE A 75 5.61 -12.17 8.82
N ALA A 76 4.61 -11.78 9.58
CA ALA A 76 4.10 -12.55 10.73
C ALA A 76 2.57 -12.69 10.70
N ASP A 77 1.93 -12.37 9.59
CA ASP A 77 0.48 -12.29 9.49
C ASP A 77 -0.10 -11.40 10.61
N TRP A 78 -0.93 -11.95 11.50
CA TRP A 78 -1.53 -11.22 12.61
C TRP A 78 -0.79 -11.38 13.94
N HIS A 79 0.27 -12.21 13.97
CA HIS A 79 1.04 -12.46 15.18
C HIS A 79 2.03 -11.33 15.47
N PRO A 80 2.31 -11.04 16.75
CA PRO A 80 3.39 -10.13 17.11
C PRO A 80 4.74 -10.59 16.54
N TYR A 81 5.61 -9.63 16.23
CA TYR A 81 6.99 -9.97 15.91
C TYR A 81 7.72 -10.43 17.17
N THR A 82 8.47 -11.49 17.03
CA THR A 82 9.30 -12.08 18.09
C THR A 82 10.74 -12.21 17.64
N ASP A 83 11.63 -12.43 18.59
CA ASP A 83 13.04 -12.68 18.30
C ASP A 83 13.28 -13.97 17.47
N GLU A 84 12.28 -14.82 17.37
CA GLU A 84 12.32 -16.02 16.53
C GLU A 84 11.93 -15.75 15.07
N ASN A 85 11.38 -14.58 14.77
CA ASN A 85 11.03 -14.20 13.41
C ASN A 85 12.27 -13.66 12.67
N TYR A 86 12.95 -14.52 11.94
CA TYR A 86 14.18 -14.16 11.22
C TYR A 86 14.01 -13.05 10.18
N ARG A 87 12.84 -12.96 9.53
CA ARG A 87 12.57 -11.86 8.60
C ARG A 87 12.44 -10.53 9.32
N TYR A 88 11.78 -10.52 10.49
CA TYR A 88 11.74 -9.32 11.32
C TYR A 88 13.14 -8.91 11.78
N GLN A 89 13.92 -9.84 12.32
CA GLN A 89 15.29 -9.53 12.75
C GLN A 89 16.13 -8.97 11.61
N TYR A 90 15.96 -9.50 10.41
CA TYR A 90 16.68 -9.02 9.24
C TYR A 90 16.27 -7.58 8.87
N LEU A 91 14.98 -7.27 8.81
CA LEU A 91 14.51 -5.90 8.59
C LEU A 91 14.97 -4.96 9.70
N ALA A 92 14.88 -5.40 10.95
CA ALA A 92 15.35 -4.62 12.11
C ALA A 92 16.87 -4.33 12.04
N SER A 93 17.68 -5.27 11.55
CA SER A 93 19.11 -5.07 11.33
C SER A 93 19.42 -4.05 10.23
N LYS A 94 18.50 -3.82 9.30
CA LYS A 94 18.58 -2.77 8.27
C LYS A 94 18.07 -1.41 8.77
N GLY A 95 17.60 -1.33 10.00
CA GLY A 95 17.14 -0.08 10.62
C GLY A 95 15.62 0.12 10.63
N PHE A 96 14.84 -0.77 10.03
CA PHE A 96 13.39 -0.63 10.01
C PHE A 96 12.78 -0.81 11.39
N ARG A 97 11.83 0.08 11.75
CA ARG A 97 11.12 0.11 13.03
C ARG A 97 9.61 0.28 12.87
N TYR A 98 9.18 0.94 11.80
CA TYR A 98 7.77 1.19 11.51
C TYR A 98 7.32 0.32 10.35
N PHE A 99 6.30 -0.51 10.60
CA PHE A 99 5.82 -1.50 9.64
C PHE A 99 4.37 -1.25 9.28
N CYS A 100 4.11 -1.00 8.00
CA CYS A 100 2.79 -0.64 7.50
C CYS A 100 2.19 -1.77 6.67
N ASN A 101 1.08 -2.33 7.15
CA ASN A 101 0.29 -3.32 6.44
C ASN A 101 -0.82 -2.66 5.62
N VAL A 102 -1.50 -3.43 4.79
CA VAL A 102 -2.81 -3.05 4.25
C VAL A 102 -3.89 -3.79 5.02
N ASP A 103 -4.75 -3.03 5.65
CA ASP A 103 -5.99 -3.54 6.21
C ASP A 103 -7.13 -2.61 5.83
N ALA A 104 -8.04 -3.09 4.99
CA ALA A 104 -9.22 -2.32 4.59
C ALA A 104 -10.36 -2.43 5.61
N SER A 105 -10.20 -3.24 6.67
CA SER A 105 -11.17 -3.41 7.72
C SER A 105 -11.18 -2.23 8.69
N LYS A 106 -12.24 -2.15 9.48
CA LYS A 106 -12.37 -1.26 10.62
C LYS A 106 -12.35 -2.07 11.92
N PRO A 107 -11.89 -1.48 13.00
CA PRO A 107 -11.20 -0.19 13.12
C PRO A 107 -9.76 -0.25 12.63
N SER A 108 -9.13 0.91 12.46
CA SER A 108 -7.67 0.98 12.31
C SER A 108 -7.00 0.39 13.54
N TRP A 109 -5.88 -0.30 13.36
CA TRP A 109 -5.16 -0.90 14.46
C TRP A 109 -3.68 -0.51 14.45
N ILE A 110 -3.10 -0.51 15.64
CA ILE A 110 -1.69 -0.30 15.89
C ILE A 110 -1.25 -1.36 16.88
N GLN A 111 -0.11 -1.98 16.63
CA GLN A 111 0.54 -2.89 17.55
C GLN A 111 1.94 -2.36 17.88
N MET A 112 2.23 -2.20 19.13
CA MET A 112 3.52 -1.75 19.63
C MET A 112 4.26 -2.93 20.24
N GLY A 113 5.45 -3.21 19.72
CA GLY A 113 6.42 -4.12 20.33
C GLY A 113 7.47 -3.37 21.14
N HIS A 114 8.52 -4.07 21.55
CA HIS A 114 9.62 -3.45 22.28
C HIS A 114 10.39 -2.45 21.39
N ASP A 115 10.70 -2.84 20.15
CA ASP A 115 11.56 -2.11 19.23
C ASP A 115 10.87 -1.75 17.91
N TYR A 116 9.55 -1.95 17.80
CA TYR A 116 8.82 -1.69 16.58
C TYR A 116 7.43 -1.14 16.84
N LEU A 117 6.91 -0.48 15.83
CA LEU A 117 5.50 -0.14 15.71
C LEU A 117 4.99 -0.69 14.40
N ARG A 118 3.89 -1.41 14.46
CA ARG A 118 3.21 -2.04 13.33
C ARG A 118 1.80 -1.51 13.24
N MET A 119 1.35 -1.13 12.05
CA MET A 119 0.06 -0.49 11.88
C MET A 119 -0.63 -0.87 10.58
N ALA A 120 -1.95 -0.80 10.59
CA ALA A 120 -2.74 -0.85 9.39
C ALA A 120 -2.64 0.47 8.63
N ARG A 121 -2.52 0.41 7.31
CA ARG A 121 -2.76 1.55 6.42
C ARG A 121 -4.07 1.34 5.66
N ARG A 122 -4.78 2.41 5.42
CA ARG A 122 -6.00 2.40 4.64
C ARG A 122 -5.81 3.11 3.32
N ASN A 123 -6.39 2.56 2.27
CA ASN A 123 -6.43 3.24 0.99
C ASN A 123 -7.38 4.43 1.08
N LEU A 124 -6.83 5.61 0.85
CA LEU A 124 -7.57 6.85 0.75
C LEU A 124 -7.42 7.39 -0.67
N ASP A 125 -8.39 7.10 -1.49
CA ASP A 125 -8.46 7.53 -2.88
C ASP A 125 -9.89 7.94 -3.26
N GLY A 126 -10.03 8.64 -4.38
CA GLY A 126 -11.33 9.16 -4.82
C GLY A 126 -12.37 8.08 -5.07
N TYR A 127 -11.95 6.89 -5.49
CA TYR A 127 -12.85 5.76 -5.71
C TYR A 127 -13.42 5.23 -4.37
N ARG A 128 -12.56 5.07 -3.37
CA ARG A 128 -12.97 4.62 -2.02
C ARG A 128 -13.91 5.62 -1.35
N LEU A 129 -13.61 6.92 -1.49
CA LEU A 129 -14.49 7.97 -0.99
C LEU A 129 -15.86 7.94 -1.68
N TYR A 130 -15.87 7.72 -2.99
CA TYR A 130 -17.11 7.58 -3.76
C TYR A 130 -17.90 6.33 -3.35
N GLU A 131 -17.26 5.16 -3.23
CA GLU A 131 -17.91 3.94 -2.75
C GLU A 131 -18.56 4.16 -1.37
N ASP A 132 -17.86 4.81 -0.45
CA ASP A 132 -18.39 5.11 0.87
C ASP A 132 -19.55 6.12 0.84
N MET A 133 -19.50 7.09 -0.08
CA MET A 133 -20.56 8.06 -0.26
C MET A 133 -21.88 7.41 -0.70
N ILE A 134 -21.82 6.49 -1.67
CA ILE A 134 -23.01 5.82 -2.21
C ILE A 134 -23.45 4.60 -1.40
N GLN A 135 -22.63 4.11 -0.47
CA GLN A 135 -22.96 2.95 0.37
C GLN A 135 -24.02 3.32 1.40
N GLU A 136 -25.20 2.70 1.32
CA GLU A 136 -26.34 2.95 2.23
C GLU A 136 -26.14 2.30 3.60
N ASP A 137 -25.48 1.14 3.65
CA ASP A 137 -25.23 0.41 4.90
C ASP A 137 -24.00 0.99 5.62
N PRO A 138 -24.18 1.65 6.79
CA PRO A 138 -23.05 2.24 7.52
C PRO A 138 -21.98 1.22 7.93
N ALA A 139 -22.37 -0.04 8.16
CA ALA A 139 -21.44 -1.09 8.56
C ALA A 139 -20.47 -1.49 7.44
N LYS A 140 -20.83 -1.23 6.19
CA LYS A 140 -20.01 -1.53 5.01
C LYS A 140 -19.15 -0.35 4.56
N LYS A 141 -19.38 0.86 5.10
CA LYS A 141 -18.54 2.01 4.82
C LYS A 141 -17.14 1.78 5.40
N ARG A 142 -16.09 1.99 4.59
CA ARG A 142 -14.71 1.67 4.96
C ARG A 142 -13.96 2.83 5.61
N LEU A 143 -14.35 4.06 5.32
CA LEU A 143 -13.70 5.28 5.76
C LEU A 143 -14.54 6.11 6.75
N SER A 144 -15.74 5.66 7.10
CA SER A 144 -16.70 6.41 7.91
C SER A 144 -16.27 6.65 9.37
N ASP A 145 -15.23 5.98 9.84
CA ASP A 145 -14.59 6.24 11.13
C ASP A 145 -13.50 7.31 11.05
N LEU A 146 -13.09 7.69 9.84
CA LEU A 146 -12.10 8.73 9.58
C LEU A 146 -12.74 10.01 9.02
N PHE A 147 -13.71 9.86 8.11
CA PHE A 147 -14.33 10.97 7.40
C PHE A 147 -15.83 10.75 7.16
N ASP A 148 -16.53 11.85 6.99
CA ASP A 148 -17.81 11.86 6.29
C ASP A 148 -17.56 12.07 4.79
N SER A 149 -17.59 10.99 4.02
CA SER A 149 -17.29 11.00 2.58
C SER A 149 -18.22 11.93 1.80
N SER A 150 -19.46 12.14 2.29
CA SER A 150 -20.42 13.02 1.64
C SER A 150 -20.04 14.51 1.72
N GLN A 151 -19.18 14.87 2.69
CA GLN A 151 -18.68 16.23 2.84
C GLN A 151 -17.38 16.48 2.05
N ILE A 152 -16.66 15.42 1.74
CA ILE A 152 -15.36 15.51 1.04
C ILE A 152 -15.54 15.40 -0.47
N PHE A 153 -16.47 14.54 -0.91
CA PHE A 153 -16.72 14.32 -2.33
C PHE A 153 -17.54 15.47 -2.93
N ASP A 154 -16.96 16.12 -3.92
CA ASP A 154 -17.64 17.19 -4.65
C ASP A 154 -18.58 16.57 -5.71
N PRO A 155 -19.92 16.69 -5.54
CA PRO A 155 -20.88 16.09 -6.47
C PRO A 155 -20.90 16.76 -7.85
N SER A 156 -20.25 17.92 -8.02
CA SER A 156 -20.10 18.56 -9.33
C SER A 156 -18.99 17.95 -10.18
N ARG A 157 -18.14 17.12 -9.60
CA ARG A 157 -17.07 16.44 -10.31
C ARG A 157 -17.61 15.22 -11.04
N PRO A 158 -16.98 14.82 -12.17
CA PRO A 158 -17.32 13.57 -12.83
C PRO A 158 -17.21 12.38 -11.87
N THR A 159 -18.15 11.46 -11.99
CA THR A 159 -18.09 10.17 -11.25
C THR A 159 -16.77 9.48 -11.52
N PRO A 160 -16.06 9.00 -10.49
CA PRO A 160 -14.82 8.26 -10.68
C PRO A 160 -15.04 7.04 -11.56
N VAL A 161 -14.09 6.77 -12.45
CA VAL A 161 -14.09 5.54 -13.24
C VAL A 161 -13.86 4.36 -12.30
N THR A 162 -14.78 3.41 -12.30
CA THR A 162 -14.64 2.19 -11.51
C THR A 162 -13.58 1.30 -12.14
N TRP A 163 -12.45 1.13 -11.44
CA TRP A 163 -11.44 0.13 -11.81
C TRP A 163 -11.74 -1.19 -11.12
N SER A 164 -12.10 -2.20 -11.89
CA SER A 164 -12.01 -3.58 -11.41
C SER A 164 -10.66 -4.16 -11.85
N TYR A 165 -9.84 -4.58 -10.89
CA TYR A 165 -8.63 -5.33 -11.17
C TYR A 165 -9.00 -6.58 -12.01
N GLY A 166 -8.47 -6.65 -13.24
CA GLY A 166 -8.63 -7.81 -14.11
C GLY A 166 -9.77 -7.74 -15.13
N GLN A 167 -10.54 -6.67 -15.23
CA GLN A 167 -11.45 -6.47 -16.36
C GLN A 167 -10.79 -5.55 -17.39
N THR A 168 -10.41 -6.12 -18.52
CA THR A 168 -10.21 -5.34 -19.74
C THR A 168 -11.51 -4.63 -20.06
N GLN A 169 -11.49 -3.30 -20.13
CA GLN A 169 -12.64 -2.55 -20.60
C GLN A 169 -12.96 -3.01 -22.03
N ASN A 170 -14.05 -3.74 -22.18
CA ASN A 170 -14.72 -3.80 -23.46
C ASN A 170 -15.32 -2.40 -23.68
N GLU A 171 -14.64 -1.59 -24.48
CA GLU A 171 -15.18 -0.33 -24.96
C GLU A 171 -16.51 -0.64 -25.67
N THR A 172 -17.62 -0.26 -25.05
CA THR A 172 -18.89 -0.21 -25.74
C THR A 172 -18.79 0.96 -26.72
N PRO A 173 -18.91 0.74 -28.03
CA PRO A 173 -18.86 1.86 -28.97
C PRO A 173 -19.98 2.84 -28.64
N ALA A 174 -19.64 4.13 -28.60
CA ALA A 174 -20.61 5.19 -28.48
C ALA A 174 -21.65 5.03 -29.60
N GLU A 175 -22.93 4.89 -29.27
CA GLU A 175 -24.01 4.96 -30.23
C GLU A 175 -23.97 6.33 -30.91
N GLU A 176 -23.60 6.33 -32.17
CA GLU A 176 -23.79 7.49 -33.04
C GLU A 176 -25.28 7.81 -33.12
N THR A 177 -25.67 8.86 -32.43
CA THR A 177 -27.01 9.43 -32.57
C THR A 177 -27.08 10.09 -33.95
N THR A 178 -27.54 9.36 -34.96
CA THR A 178 -27.92 9.93 -36.25
C THR A 178 -29.14 10.84 -36.05
N ALA A 179 -28.88 12.12 -35.99
CA ALA A 179 -29.93 13.13 -36.13
C ALA A 179 -30.45 13.09 -37.58
N SER A 180 -31.63 12.48 -37.75
CA SER A 180 -32.40 12.64 -38.98
C SER A 180 -32.96 14.04 -39.07
N GLN A 181 -32.49 14.80 -40.03
CA GLN A 181 -33.18 16.01 -40.51
C GLN A 181 -34.41 15.61 -41.30
N GLN A 182 -35.53 16.12 -40.96
CA GLN A 182 -36.63 16.48 -41.83
C GLN A 182 -37.19 17.84 -41.43
#